data_3b66807bf7f2b3bb3bee4ec3c8d1a555
#
_entry.id   3b66807bf7f2b3bb3bee4ec3c8d1a555
#
_cell.length_a   1.000
_cell.length_b   1.000
_cell.length_c   1.000
_cell.angle_alpha   90.00
_cell.angle_beta   90.00
_cell.angle_gamma   90.00
#
_symmetry.space_group_name_H-M   'P 1'
#
loop_
_entity.id
_entity.type
_entity.pdbx_description
1 polymer ?
#
loop_
_entity_poly.entity_id
_entity_poly.type
_entity_poly.pdbx_seq_one_letter_code
_entity_poly.pdbx_strand_id
1 'polypeptide(L)'
;MKDPEESQGIGAFLLPTLEKLPVLSRYAKTRGWYYVISLLQRFTGIWLFIALMVLMYILSSWQTPSVFITDMKIPVRPIFVFLAWASSLVVSFHALNGGRLILYELFGRRNDAAMIRWTFGLSVTYAAIVGLLMIMKNQSVSALFFWLMTFCTGAVTAYAVASRIWKKRHSVLWKLQRISGAFLFITVPAYLIFLYLNPVLADGAWTGIARLQDVFIRVVTLSLAVSALYHAGYGLFSIAADYTSSGITRAGITVLIIALIAVLAVLAFRLILSV
;
A
#
# COMPACT_ATOMS: atom_id res chain seq x y z
N MET A 1 17.11 6.66 -30.98
CA MET A 1 17.50 8.04 -30.66
C MET A 1 17.40 8.18 -29.15
N LYS A 2 18.53 8.29 -28.43
CA LYS A 2 18.57 8.52 -26.98
C LYS A 2 18.25 9.98 -26.74
N ASP A 3 17.25 10.26 -25.91
CA ASP A 3 16.94 11.62 -25.49
C ASP A 3 18.14 12.21 -24.72
N PRO A 4 18.67 13.37 -25.11
CA PRO A 4 19.85 13.96 -24.48
C PRO A 4 19.64 14.45 -23.04
N GLU A 5 18.39 14.58 -22.58
CA GLU A 5 18.04 15.02 -21.23
C GLU A 5 18.13 13.91 -20.14
N GLU A 6 18.37 12.67 -20.52
CA GLU A 6 18.39 11.53 -19.59
C GLU A 6 19.64 11.47 -18.70
N SER A 7 20.63 12.36 -18.91
CA SER A 7 21.94 12.25 -18.27
C SER A 7 22.19 13.17 -17.05
N GLN A 8 21.25 14.03 -16.68
CA GLN A 8 21.51 15.00 -15.58
C GLN A 8 20.49 14.84 -14.42
N GLY A 9 20.87 14.07 -13.41
CA GLY A 9 20.08 13.97 -12.17
C GLY A 9 20.38 12.71 -11.36
N ILE A 10 19.60 12.47 -10.30
CA ILE A 10 19.69 11.28 -9.44
C ILE A 10 19.72 9.97 -10.26
N GLY A 11 19.07 9.95 -11.43
CA GLY A 11 19.15 8.85 -12.39
C GLY A 11 20.57 8.58 -12.89
N ALA A 12 21.39 9.60 -13.12
CA ALA A 12 22.78 9.45 -13.55
C ALA A 12 23.67 8.81 -12.48
N PHE A 13 23.34 8.99 -11.20
CA PHE A 13 24.02 8.36 -10.08
C PHE A 13 23.49 6.95 -9.78
N LEU A 14 22.16 6.76 -9.78
CA LEU A 14 21.53 5.47 -9.45
C LEU A 14 21.64 4.46 -10.58
N LEU A 15 21.55 4.87 -11.85
CA LEU A 15 21.60 3.98 -13.01
C LEU A 15 22.88 3.12 -13.06
N PRO A 16 24.10 3.68 -12.92
CA PRO A 16 25.32 2.87 -12.94
C PRO A 16 25.43 1.92 -11.75
N THR A 17 24.83 2.27 -10.62
CA THR A 17 24.83 1.41 -9.42
C THR A 17 23.84 0.26 -9.57
N LEU A 18 22.64 0.53 -10.07
CA LEU A 18 21.62 -0.49 -10.32
C LEU A 18 22.00 -1.40 -11.52
N GLU A 19 22.71 -0.89 -12.49
CA GLU A 19 23.28 -1.70 -13.58
C GLU A 19 24.35 -2.70 -13.13
N LYS A 20 24.97 -2.49 -11.98
CA LYS A 20 25.92 -3.44 -11.36
C LYS A 20 25.23 -4.60 -10.66
N LEU A 21 23.94 -4.47 -10.32
CA LEU A 21 23.17 -5.56 -9.70
C LEU A 21 22.85 -6.65 -10.73
N PRO A 22 23.32 -7.90 -10.54
CA PRO A 22 23.35 -8.92 -11.62
C PRO A 22 21.97 -9.26 -12.19
N VAL A 23 20.92 -9.22 -11.38
CA VAL A 23 19.55 -9.54 -11.82
C VAL A 23 18.88 -8.34 -12.50
N LEU A 24 19.00 -7.15 -11.92
CA LEU A 24 18.37 -5.94 -12.42
C LEU A 24 19.05 -5.43 -13.70
N SER A 25 20.39 -5.52 -13.80
CA SER A 25 21.14 -5.09 -14.99
C SER A 25 20.75 -5.87 -16.25
N ARG A 26 20.49 -7.17 -16.14
CA ARG A 26 20.10 -8.02 -17.28
C ARG A 26 18.73 -7.58 -17.83
N TYR A 27 17.75 -7.29 -16.96
CA TYR A 27 16.43 -6.86 -17.38
C TYR A 27 16.40 -5.40 -17.85
N ALA A 28 17.18 -4.51 -17.21
CA ALA A 28 17.30 -3.12 -17.62
C ALA A 28 17.86 -2.99 -19.04
N LYS A 29 18.89 -3.79 -19.40
CA LYS A 29 19.50 -3.77 -20.72
C LYS A 29 18.59 -4.33 -21.83
N THR A 30 17.78 -5.34 -21.52
CA THR A 30 16.95 -6.03 -22.53
C THR A 30 15.56 -5.45 -22.68
N ARG A 31 14.98 -4.89 -21.62
CA ARG A 31 13.57 -4.44 -21.58
C ARG A 31 13.36 -3.01 -21.10
N GLY A 32 14.45 -2.30 -20.74
CA GLY A 32 14.42 -0.92 -20.26
C GLY A 32 13.93 -0.76 -18.82
N TRP A 33 14.17 0.43 -18.27
CA TRP A 33 13.87 0.77 -16.88
C TRP A 33 12.39 0.71 -16.52
N TYR A 34 11.51 1.01 -17.46
CA TYR A 34 10.06 0.92 -17.23
C TYR A 34 9.60 -0.50 -16.89
N TYR A 35 10.26 -1.49 -17.45
CA TYR A 35 10.00 -2.88 -17.09
C TYR A 35 10.43 -3.18 -15.64
N VAL A 36 11.61 -2.70 -15.24
CA VAL A 36 12.11 -2.87 -13.85
C VAL A 36 11.15 -2.22 -12.86
N ILE A 37 10.68 -1.01 -13.13
CA ILE A 37 9.73 -0.31 -12.26
C ILE A 37 8.36 -1.00 -12.22
N SER A 38 7.91 -1.54 -13.35
CA SER A 38 6.69 -2.35 -13.40
C SER A 38 6.84 -3.64 -12.60
N LEU A 39 8.01 -4.27 -12.63
CA LEU A 39 8.31 -5.45 -11.82
C LEU A 39 8.34 -5.10 -10.33
N LEU A 40 9.02 -4.01 -9.95
CA LEU A 40 9.03 -3.51 -8.57
C LEU A 40 7.63 -3.20 -8.06
N GLN A 41 6.75 -2.62 -8.89
CA GLN A 41 5.35 -2.39 -8.53
C GLN A 41 4.62 -3.69 -8.16
N ARG A 42 4.87 -4.78 -8.88
CA ARG A 42 4.27 -6.09 -8.61
C ARG A 42 4.83 -6.71 -7.33
N PHE A 43 6.15 -6.68 -7.15
CA PHE A 43 6.79 -7.20 -5.94
C PHE A 43 6.35 -6.44 -4.69
N THR A 44 6.31 -5.12 -4.75
CA THR A 44 5.83 -4.31 -3.64
C THR A 44 4.37 -4.56 -3.31
N GLY A 45 3.53 -4.81 -4.32
CA GLY A 45 2.13 -5.20 -4.11
C GLY A 45 1.99 -6.55 -3.39
N ILE A 46 2.77 -7.56 -3.78
CA ILE A 46 2.80 -8.87 -3.11
C ILE A 46 3.30 -8.72 -1.67
N TRP A 47 4.37 -7.95 -1.45
CA TRP A 47 4.89 -7.67 -0.11
C TRP A 47 3.83 -7.06 0.80
N LEU A 48 3.11 -6.04 0.30
CA LEU A 48 2.06 -5.37 1.06
C LEU A 48 0.88 -6.30 1.36
N PHE A 49 0.56 -7.22 0.46
CA PHE A 49 -0.45 -8.23 0.72
C PHE A 49 -0.03 -9.19 1.85
N ILE A 50 1.23 -9.65 1.84
CA ILE A 50 1.78 -10.49 2.92
C ILE A 50 1.76 -9.71 4.24
N ALA A 51 2.18 -8.44 4.23
CA ALA A 51 2.14 -7.59 5.41
C ALA A 51 0.70 -7.41 5.95
N LEU A 52 -0.29 -7.27 5.06
CA LEU A 52 -1.71 -7.23 5.43
C LEU A 52 -2.16 -8.54 6.06
N MET A 53 -1.74 -9.69 5.53
CA MET A 53 -2.06 -11.01 6.12
C MET A 53 -1.52 -11.13 7.54
N VAL A 54 -0.24 -10.75 7.76
CA VAL A 54 0.40 -10.78 9.08
C VAL A 54 -0.33 -9.84 10.04
N LEU A 55 -0.66 -8.63 9.60
CA LEU A 55 -1.42 -7.67 10.42
C LEU A 55 -2.79 -8.23 10.81
N MET A 56 -3.53 -8.79 9.86
CA MET A 56 -4.85 -9.38 10.13
C MET A 56 -4.75 -10.59 11.07
N TYR A 57 -3.72 -11.41 10.92
CA TYR A 57 -3.46 -12.53 11.84
C TYR A 57 -3.27 -12.03 13.28
N ILE A 58 -2.37 -11.07 13.50
CA ILE A 58 -2.10 -10.49 14.82
C ILE A 58 -3.37 -9.87 15.40
N LEU A 59 -4.11 -9.09 14.61
CA LEU A 59 -5.34 -8.46 15.07
C LEU A 59 -6.47 -9.46 15.32
N SER A 60 -6.49 -10.61 14.67
CA SER A 60 -7.54 -11.62 14.87
C SER A 60 -7.47 -12.31 16.23
N SER A 61 -6.33 -12.27 16.91
CA SER A 61 -6.14 -12.86 18.26
C SER A 61 -6.72 -12.00 19.39
N TRP A 62 -7.24 -10.79 19.10
CA TRP A 62 -7.73 -9.85 20.12
C TRP A 62 -8.84 -10.41 21.03
N GLN A 63 -9.65 -11.38 20.54
CA GLN A 63 -10.70 -12.02 21.31
C GLN A 63 -10.17 -12.93 22.44
N THR A 64 -8.88 -13.27 22.40
CA THR A 64 -8.20 -14.06 23.40
C THR A 64 -7.11 -13.20 24.03
N PRO A 65 -7.38 -12.47 25.14
CA PRO A 65 -6.50 -11.43 25.65
C PRO A 65 -5.06 -11.89 25.90
N SER A 66 -4.88 -13.10 26.44
CA SER A 66 -3.54 -13.65 26.70
C SER A 66 -2.74 -13.90 25.41
N VAL A 67 -3.37 -14.41 24.36
CA VAL A 67 -2.76 -14.63 23.04
C VAL A 67 -2.46 -13.29 22.41
N PHE A 68 -3.42 -12.36 22.43
CA PHE A 68 -3.26 -11.03 21.87
C PHE A 68 -2.10 -10.24 22.49
N ILE A 69 -1.99 -10.24 23.84
CA ILE A 69 -0.86 -9.60 24.53
C ILE A 69 0.47 -10.25 24.14
N THR A 70 0.49 -11.56 23.95
CA THR A 70 1.68 -12.29 23.50
C THR A 70 2.03 -11.95 22.07
N ASP A 71 1.07 -11.94 21.16
CA ASP A 71 1.25 -11.62 19.75
C ASP A 71 1.67 -10.16 19.54
N MET A 72 1.13 -9.24 20.36
CA MET A 72 1.51 -7.81 20.34
C MET A 72 2.94 -7.54 20.83
N LYS A 73 3.58 -8.48 21.51
CA LYS A 73 5.01 -8.39 21.85
C LYS A 73 5.92 -8.63 20.63
N ILE A 74 5.44 -9.30 19.59
CA ILE A 74 6.21 -9.58 18.38
C ILE A 74 6.56 -8.28 17.64
N PRO A 75 5.63 -7.34 17.37
CA PRO A 75 5.92 -6.10 16.65
C PRO A 75 6.93 -5.19 17.34
N VAL A 76 7.11 -5.28 18.66
CA VAL A 76 8.07 -4.42 19.38
C VAL A 76 9.50 -4.97 19.38
N ARG A 77 9.74 -6.18 18.86
CA ARG A 77 11.11 -6.68 18.71
C ARG A 77 11.85 -5.85 17.65
N PRO A 78 13.15 -5.54 17.85
CA PRO A 78 13.90 -4.65 16.96
C PRO A 78 13.82 -5.01 15.47
N ILE A 79 13.83 -6.32 15.15
CA ILE A 79 13.72 -6.79 13.76
C ILE A 79 12.36 -6.43 13.15
N PHE A 80 11.27 -6.59 13.90
CA PHE A 80 9.93 -6.26 13.39
C PHE A 80 9.71 -4.75 13.30
N VAL A 81 10.26 -3.97 14.24
CA VAL A 81 10.27 -2.51 14.16
C VAL A 81 11.01 -2.04 12.92
N PHE A 82 12.18 -2.63 12.63
CA PHE A 82 12.92 -2.34 11.41
C PHE A 82 12.14 -2.73 10.15
N LEU A 83 11.53 -3.93 10.11
CA LEU A 83 10.71 -4.38 8.98
C LEU A 83 9.47 -3.48 8.77
N ALA A 84 8.83 -3.03 9.85
CA ALA A 84 7.72 -2.09 9.79
C ALA A 84 8.16 -0.75 9.20
N TRP A 85 9.30 -0.22 9.65
CA TRP A 85 9.88 1.00 9.08
C TRP A 85 10.26 0.80 7.60
N ALA A 86 10.95 -0.28 7.25
CA ALA A 86 11.32 -0.58 5.88
C ALA A 86 10.08 -0.74 4.98
N SER A 87 8.98 -1.28 5.51
CA SER A 87 7.70 -1.39 4.80
C SER A 87 7.09 -0.02 4.48
N SER A 88 7.45 1.05 5.21
CA SER A 88 7.02 2.41 4.87
C SER A 88 7.56 2.88 3.51
N LEU A 89 8.80 2.48 3.18
CA LEU A 89 9.39 2.73 1.85
C LEU A 89 8.65 1.93 0.76
N VAL A 90 8.30 0.69 1.05
CA VAL A 90 7.55 -0.18 0.13
C VAL A 90 6.15 0.39 -0.14
N VAL A 91 5.43 0.82 0.91
CA VAL A 91 4.11 1.45 0.82
C VAL A 91 4.18 2.72 -0.02
N SER A 92 5.10 3.62 0.30
CA SER A 92 5.19 4.92 -0.38
C SER A 92 5.59 4.75 -1.86
N PHE A 93 6.55 3.87 -2.17
CA PHE A 93 6.90 3.56 -3.55
C PHE A 93 5.71 2.98 -4.33
N HIS A 94 5.02 1.97 -3.76
CA HIS A 94 3.88 1.33 -4.40
C HIS A 94 2.75 2.34 -4.65
N ALA A 95 2.42 3.16 -3.65
CA ALA A 95 1.39 4.18 -3.76
C ALA A 95 1.74 5.24 -4.79
N LEU A 96 2.92 5.84 -4.72
CA LEU A 96 3.35 6.91 -5.63
C LEU A 96 3.50 6.43 -7.07
N ASN A 97 4.09 5.24 -7.28
CA ASN A 97 4.18 4.69 -8.63
C ASN A 97 2.81 4.26 -9.17
N GLY A 98 1.93 3.72 -8.33
CA GLY A 98 0.53 3.46 -8.68
C GLY A 98 -0.22 4.75 -9.05
N GLY A 99 -0.05 5.81 -8.26
CA GLY A 99 -0.59 7.14 -8.53
C GLY A 99 -0.09 7.70 -9.87
N ARG A 100 1.20 7.56 -10.17
CA ARG A 100 1.78 7.91 -11.47
C ARG A 100 1.05 7.22 -12.64
N LEU A 101 0.81 5.92 -12.53
CA LEU A 101 0.10 5.16 -13.56
C LEU A 101 -1.34 5.65 -13.74
N ILE A 102 -2.05 5.92 -12.64
CA ILE A 102 -3.40 6.49 -12.67
C ILE A 102 -3.39 7.86 -13.37
N LEU A 103 -2.42 8.72 -13.06
CA LEU A 103 -2.29 10.03 -13.70
C LEU A 103 -2.09 9.91 -15.22
N TYR A 104 -1.27 8.96 -15.67
CA TYR A 104 -1.10 8.72 -17.12
C TYR A 104 -2.38 8.25 -17.79
N GLU A 105 -3.13 7.39 -17.12
CA GLU A 105 -4.41 6.90 -17.62
C GLU A 105 -5.47 8.02 -17.69
N LEU A 106 -5.40 9.01 -16.78
CA LEU A 106 -6.34 10.14 -16.74
C LEU A 106 -5.99 11.23 -17.74
N PHE A 107 -4.72 11.62 -17.83
CA PHE A 107 -4.31 12.82 -18.57
C PHE A 107 -3.59 12.53 -19.89
N GLY A 108 -3.19 11.28 -20.14
CA GLY A 108 -2.54 10.85 -21.38
C GLY A 108 -1.12 11.38 -21.60
N ARG A 109 -0.66 12.35 -20.79
CA ARG A 109 0.71 12.90 -20.86
C ARG A 109 1.65 12.04 -20.04
N ARG A 110 2.83 11.75 -20.59
CA ARG A 110 3.87 10.95 -19.93
C ARG A 110 5.15 11.75 -19.84
N ASN A 111 5.60 12.04 -18.63
CA ASN A 111 6.94 12.47 -18.31
C ASN A 111 7.53 11.47 -17.32
N ASP A 112 7.86 10.31 -17.82
CA ASP A 112 8.25 9.17 -16.97
C ASP A 112 9.53 9.46 -16.17
N ALA A 113 10.55 10.06 -16.79
CA ALA A 113 11.83 10.33 -16.13
C ALA A 113 11.67 11.25 -14.89
N ALA A 114 10.95 12.37 -15.06
CA ALA A 114 10.72 13.28 -13.95
C ALA A 114 9.83 12.63 -12.86
N MET A 115 8.74 11.96 -13.25
CA MET A 115 7.81 11.37 -12.28
C MET A 115 8.42 10.18 -11.53
N ILE A 116 9.30 9.40 -12.16
CA ILE A 116 10.04 8.33 -11.49
C ILE A 116 11.00 8.91 -10.45
N ARG A 117 11.74 9.97 -10.80
CA ARG A 117 12.61 10.68 -9.85
C ARG A 117 11.82 11.18 -8.64
N TRP A 118 10.67 11.81 -8.87
CA TRP A 118 9.78 12.26 -7.80
C TRP A 118 9.26 11.08 -6.96
N THR A 119 8.88 9.96 -7.58
CA THR A 119 8.44 8.77 -6.88
C THR A 119 9.51 8.28 -5.90
N PHE A 120 10.75 8.12 -6.35
CA PHE A 120 11.84 7.70 -5.47
C PHE A 120 12.18 8.74 -4.39
N GLY A 121 12.31 10.01 -4.77
CA GLY A 121 12.61 11.09 -3.82
C GLY A 121 11.56 11.21 -2.72
N LEU A 122 10.28 11.24 -3.08
CA LEU A 122 9.19 11.30 -2.11
C LEU A 122 9.08 10.03 -1.25
N SER A 123 9.39 8.85 -1.82
CA SER A 123 9.39 7.60 -1.04
C SER A 123 10.45 7.61 0.05
N VAL A 124 11.65 8.07 -0.28
CA VAL A 124 12.75 8.22 0.70
C VAL A 124 12.40 9.27 1.75
N THR A 125 11.87 10.43 1.33
CA THR A 125 11.42 11.49 2.24
C THR A 125 10.34 10.98 3.20
N TYR A 126 9.35 10.24 2.69
CA TYR A 126 8.30 9.65 3.51
C TYR A 126 8.87 8.66 4.54
N ALA A 127 9.78 7.77 4.12
CA ALA A 127 10.42 6.81 5.03
C ALA A 127 11.26 7.52 6.10
N ALA A 128 11.95 8.62 5.75
CA ALA A 128 12.69 9.44 6.71
C ALA A 128 11.76 10.11 7.73
N ILE A 129 10.61 10.66 7.29
CA ILE A 129 9.61 11.25 8.18
C ILE A 129 9.05 10.19 9.14
N VAL A 130 8.68 9.01 8.63
CA VAL A 130 8.19 7.90 9.47
C VAL A 130 9.25 7.48 10.48
N GLY A 131 10.51 7.33 10.06
CA GLY A 131 11.62 7.02 10.97
C GLY A 131 11.81 8.08 12.06
N LEU A 132 11.71 9.36 11.71
CA LEU A 132 11.79 10.48 12.66
C LEU A 132 10.64 10.41 13.68
N LEU A 133 9.41 10.18 13.24
CA LEU A 133 8.24 10.04 14.13
C LEU A 133 8.37 8.85 15.07
N MET A 134 8.95 7.73 14.60
CA MET A 134 9.24 6.55 15.44
C MET A 134 10.24 6.87 16.57
N ILE A 135 11.21 7.76 16.32
CA ILE A 135 12.23 8.17 17.29
C ILE A 135 11.66 9.21 18.26
N MET A 136 10.94 10.21 17.74
CA MET A 136 10.47 11.36 18.53
C MET A 136 9.45 10.98 19.60
N LYS A 137 8.68 9.92 19.42
CA LYS A 137 7.59 9.47 20.32
C LYS A 137 6.76 10.65 20.90
N ASN A 138 5.48 10.43 21.17
CA ASN A 138 4.69 11.37 21.94
C ASN A 138 4.15 12.63 21.23
N GLN A 139 3.62 12.48 20.03
CA GLN A 139 2.83 13.53 19.38
C GLN A 139 1.33 13.18 19.54
N SER A 140 0.61 13.89 20.40
CA SER A 140 -0.84 13.69 20.54
C SER A 140 -1.60 14.43 19.45
N VAL A 141 -2.18 13.70 18.51
CA VAL A 141 -3.07 14.27 17.50
C VAL A 141 -4.49 13.77 17.77
N SER A 142 -5.50 14.65 17.64
CA SER A 142 -6.89 14.23 17.71
C SER A 142 -7.18 13.16 16.63
N ALA A 143 -7.50 11.95 17.07
CA ALA A 143 -7.80 10.85 16.16
C ALA A 143 -8.98 11.17 15.25
N LEU A 144 -10.03 11.77 15.81
CA LEU A 144 -11.23 12.16 15.07
C LEU A 144 -10.87 13.15 13.94
N PHE A 145 -10.16 14.23 14.28
CA PHE A 145 -9.78 15.25 13.30
C PHE A 145 -8.85 14.67 12.21
N PHE A 146 -7.83 13.92 12.60
CA PHE A 146 -6.91 13.31 11.67
C PHE A 146 -7.63 12.40 10.67
N TRP A 147 -8.50 11.52 11.16
CA TRP A 147 -9.23 10.58 10.32
C TRP A 147 -10.32 11.25 9.49
N LEU A 148 -10.96 12.30 10.00
CA LEU A 148 -11.91 13.08 9.22
C LEU A 148 -11.22 13.70 8.00
N MET A 149 -10.09 14.38 8.20
CA MET A 149 -9.33 15.00 7.11
C MET A 149 -8.80 13.95 6.13
N THR A 150 -8.25 12.86 6.63
CA THR A 150 -7.72 11.77 5.81
C THR A 150 -8.81 11.09 4.98
N PHE A 151 -9.94 10.77 5.59
CA PHE A 151 -11.06 10.12 4.92
C PHE A 151 -11.68 11.03 3.85
N CYS A 152 -11.94 12.28 4.17
CA CYS A 152 -12.48 13.25 3.21
C CYS A 152 -11.52 13.43 2.02
N THR A 153 -10.22 13.58 2.27
CA THR A 153 -9.22 13.72 1.20
C THR A 153 -9.15 12.45 0.33
N GLY A 154 -9.17 11.28 0.95
CA GLY A 154 -9.20 9.99 0.24
C GLY A 154 -10.46 9.83 -0.61
N ALA A 155 -11.64 10.16 -0.07
CA ALA A 155 -12.91 10.09 -0.78
C ALA A 155 -12.97 11.07 -1.97
N VAL A 156 -12.49 12.31 -1.79
CA VAL A 156 -12.41 13.31 -2.87
C VAL A 156 -11.46 12.84 -3.96
N THR A 157 -10.31 12.27 -3.59
CA THR A 157 -9.34 11.73 -4.56
C THR A 157 -9.93 10.56 -5.35
N ALA A 158 -10.60 9.63 -4.66
CA ALA A 158 -11.29 8.51 -5.29
C ALA A 158 -12.40 8.97 -6.24
N TYR A 159 -13.19 9.96 -5.83
CA TYR A 159 -14.23 10.57 -6.65
C TYR A 159 -13.65 11.27 -7.90
N ALA A 160 -12.56 12.03 -7.73
CA ALA A 160 -11.89 12.70 -8.85
C ALA A 160 -11.38 11.70 -9.89
N VAL A 161 -10.85 10.56 -9.46
CA VAL A 161 -10.46 9.46 -10.35
C VAL A 161 -11.70 8.83 -10.98
N ALA A 162 -12.71 8.48 -10.18
CA ALA A 162 -13.94 7.84 -10.66
C ALA A 162 -14.64 8.67 -11.76
N SER A 163 -14.80 9.97 -11.52
CA SER A 163 -15.46 10.88 -12.47
C SER A 163 -14.80 10.90 -13.84
N ARG A 164 -13.48 10.72 -13.91
CA ARG A 164 -12.72 10.72 -15.16
C ARG A 164 -12.65 9.37 -15.85
N ILE A 165 -12.48 8.27 -15.08
CA ILE A 165 -12.30 6.94 -15.66
C ILE A 165 -13.63 6.23 -15.96
N TRP A 166 -14.74 6.64 -15.32
CA TRP A 166 -16.03 5.95 -15.48
C TRP A 166 -16.52 5.91 -16.93
N LYS A 167 -16.27 6.97 -17.68
CA LYS A 167 -16.65 7.09 -19.10
C LYS A 167 -15.72 6.31 -20.05
N LYS A 168 -14.57 5.81 -19.58
CA LYS A 168 -13.63 5.08 -20.43
C LYS A 168 -14.10 3.64 -20.68
N ARG A 169 -13.72 3.09 -21.84
CA ARG A 169 -14.07 1.71 -22.25
C ARG A 169 -13.18 0.67 -21.57
N HIS A 170 -13.25 0.58 -20.24
CA HIS A 170 -12.57 -0.45 -19.44
C HIS A 170 -13.60 -1.21 -18.62
N SER A 171 -13.25 -2.43 -18.20
CA SER A 171 -14.12 -3.23 -17.32
C SER A 171 -14.40 -2.52 -16.00
N VAL A 172 -15.55 -2.79 -15.40
CA VAL A 172 -15.92 -2.23 -14.10
C VAL A 172 -14.89 -2.61 -13.03
N LEU A 173 -14.41 -3.85 -13.04
CA LEU A 173 -13.40 -4.33 -12.09
C LEU A 173 -12.09 -3.52 -12.21
N TRP A 174 -11.64 -3.24 -13.43
CA TRP A 174 -10.47 -2.39 -13.64
C TRP A 174 -10.69 -0.96 -13.09
N LYS A 175 -11.88 -0.39 -13.34
CA LYS A 175 -12.22 0.96 -12.82
C LYS A 175 -12.21 0.99 -11.29
N LEU A 176 -12.83 0.00 -10.65
CA LEU A 176 -12.84 -0.13 -9.20
C LEU A 176 -11.43 -0.29 -8.61
N GLN A 177 -10.53 -0.99 -9.31
CA GLN A 177 -9.12 -1.09 -8.92
C GLN A 177 -8.43 0.28 -8.87
N ARG A 178 -8.71 1.18 -9.84
CA ARG A 178 -8.14 2.54 -9.85
C ARG A 178 -8.77 3.44 -8.78
N ILE A 179 -10.06 3.32 -8.57
CA ILE A 179 -10.80 4.08 -7.55
C ILE A 179 -10.35 3.68 -6.14
N SER A 180 -10.29 2.37 -5.84
CA SER A 180 -9.77 1.89 -4.57
C SER A 180 -8.31 2.26 -4.37
N GLY A 181 -7.48 2.16 -5.42
CA GLY A 181 -6.09 2.59 -5.37
C GLY A 181 -5.93 4.09 -5.07
N ALA A 182 -6.78 4.94 -5.64
CA ALA A 182 -6.78 6.39 -5.37
C ALA A 182 -7.19 6.72 -3.92
N PHE A 183 -8.15 5.99 -3.36
CA PHE A 183 -8.53 6.10 -1.95
C PHE A 183 -7.38 5.65 -1.03
N LEU A 184 -6.79 4.48 -1.30
CA LEU A 184 -5.69 3.92 -0.53
C LEU A 184 -4.40 4.75 -0.64
N PHE A 185 -4.19 5.44 -1.76
CA PHE A 185 -3.05 6.33 -1.96
C PHE A 185 -2.91 7.40 -0.87
N ILE A 186 -4.03 7.89 -0.37
CA ILE A 186 -4.08 8.85 0.74
C ILE A 186 -4.13 8.12 2.09
N THR A 187 -5.04 7.14 2.22
CA THR A 187 -5.41 6.60 3.53
C THR A 187 -4.37 5.65 4.12
N VAL A 188 -3.66 4.86 3.31
CA VAL A 188 -2.65 3.91 3.83
C VAL A 188 -1.38 4.61 4.31
N PRO A 189 -0.76 5.55 3.56
CA PRO A 189 0.36 6.33 4.08
C PRO A 189 -0.02 7.14 5.32
N ALA A 190 -1.22 7.74 5.34
CA ALA A 190 -1.71 8.44 6.51
C ALA A 190 -1.90 7.52 7.72
N TYR A 191 -2.36 6.28 7.53
CA TYR A 191 -2.49 5.29 8.59
C TYR A 191 -1.15 4.97 9.26
N LEU A 192 -0.08 4.78 8.47
CA LEU A 192 1.26 4.55 9.01
C LEU A 192 1.77 5.75 9.81
N ILE A 193 1.56 6.98 9.32
CA ILE A 193 1.89 8.20 10.07
C ILE A 193 1.10 8.25 11.38
N PHE A 194 -0.20 7.96 11.33
CA PHE A 194 -1.06 7.98 12.51
C PHE A 194 -0.63 7.00 13.60
N LEU A 195 -0.17 5.80 13.21
CA LEU A 195 0.36 4.81 14.17
C LEU A 195 1.53 5.37 14.98
N TYR A 196 2.40 6.17 14.37
CA TYR A 196 3.57 6.72 15.03
C TYR A 196 3.33 8.07 15.70
N LEU A 197 2.30 8.80 15.30
CA LEU A 197 1.83 10.00 16.01
C LEU A 197 1.12 9.68 17.32
N ASN A 198 0.60 8.46 17.47
CA ASN A 198 -0.15 8.02 18.65
C ASN A 198 0.45 6.75 19.26
N PRO A 199 1.59 6.85 19.95
CA PRO A 199 2.32 5.69 20.52
C PRO A 199 1.53 4.94 21.60
N VAL A 200 0.43 5.50 22.10
CA VAL A 200 -0.51 4.80 23.02
C VAL A 200 -1.06 3.51 22.38
N LEU A 201 -0.97 3.36 21.07
CA LEU A 201 -1.23 2.07 20.41
C LEU A 201 -0.15 1.00 20.72
N ALA A 202 1.04 1.43 21.10
CA ALA A 202 2.13 0.51 21.50
C ALA A 202 2.03 0.08 22.98
N ASP A 203 1.45 0.94 23.85
CA ASP A 203 1.35 0.68 25.28
C ASP A 203 0.03 0.02 25.71
N GLY A 204 -0.97 -0.03 24.83
CA GLY A 204 -2.25 -0.66 25.14
C GLY A 204 -3.01 -1.05 23.89
N ALA A 205 -2.93 -2.32 23.51
CA ALA A 205 -3.75 -2.90 22.46
C ALA A 205 -5.25 -2.59 22.62
N TRP A 206 -5.70 -2.44 23.86
CA TRP A 206 -7.06 -2.06 24.25
C TRP A 206 -7.47 -0.66 23.77
N THR A 207 -6.56 0.32 23.71
CA THR A 207 -6.90 1.67 23.25
C THR A 207 -7.17 1.72 21.75
N GLY A 208 -6.52 0.88 20.95
CA GLY A 208 -6.81 0.71 19.53
C GLY A 208 -8.19 0.12 19.29
N ILE A 209 -8.55 -0.89 20.07
CA ILE A 209 -9.86 -1.56 20.03
C ILE A 209 -10.95 -0.63 20.55
N ALA A 210 -10.74 0.07 21.67
CA ALA A 210 -11.68 1.03 22.22
C ALA A 210 -12.05 2.15 21.21
N ARG A 211 -11.13 2.54 20.32
CA ARG A 211 -11.43 3.50 19.24
C ARG A 211 -12.42 2.97 18.20
N LEU A 212 -12.49 1.66 17.99
CA LEU A 212 -13.48 1.07 17.09
C LEU A 212 -14.92 1.16 17.65
N GLN A 213 -15.11 1.54 18.91
CA GLN A 213 -16.43 1.86 19.47
C GLN A 213 -16.98 3.17 18.90
N ASP A 214 -16.11 4.08 18.43
CA ASP A 214 -16.54 5.28 17.69
C ASP A 214 -17.07 4.87 16.29
N VAL A 215 -18.31 5.21 16.02
CA VAL A 215 -19.01 4.86 14.77
C VAL A 215 -18.27 5.40 13.55
N PHE A 216 -17.74 6.63 13.62
CA PHE A 216 -17.00 7.23 12.50
C PHE A 216 -15.69 6.48 12.23
N ILE A 217 -14.90 6.16 13.26
CA ILE A 217 -13.67 5.39 13.13
C ILE A 217 -13.95 3.99 12.57
N ARG A 218 -15.06 3.38 12.98
CA ARG A 218 -15.54 2.10 12.45
C ARG A 218 -15.82 2.19 10.95
N VAL A 219 -16.55 3.21 10.50
CA VAL A 219 -16.84 3.43 9.07
C VAL A 219 -15.56 3.65 8.27
N VAL A 220 -14.62 4.46 8.78
CA VAL A 220 -13.32 4.68 8.14
C VAL A 220 -12.54 3.37 8.01
N THR A 221 -12.43 2.61 9.09
CA THR A 221 -11.70 1.33 9.11
C THR A 221 -12.33 0.31 8.18
N LEU A 222 -13.67 0.22 8.15
CA LEU A 222 -14.40 -0.64 7.24
C LEU A 222 -14.15 -0.27 5.77
N SER A 223 -14.23 1.02 5.45
CA SER A 223 -13.99 1.54 4.10
C SER A 223 -12.55 1.23 3.63
N LEU A 224 -11.58 1.37 4.54
CA LEU A 224 -10.19 1.07 4.29
C LEU A 224 -9.98 -0.43 4.08
N ALA A 225 -10.57 -1.28 4.92
CA ALA A 225 -10.49 -2.74 4.78
C ALA A 225 -11.10 -3.23 3.46
N VAL A 226 -12.31 -2.79 3.12
CA VAL A 226 -12.97 -3.16 1.85
C VAL A 226 -12.14 -2.71 0.66
N SER A 227 -11.66 -1.47 0.66
CA SER A 227 -10.83 -0.95 -0.42
C SER A 227 -9.50 -1.70 -0.56
N ALA A 228 -8.85 -2.03 0.56
CA ALA A 228 -7.57 -2.76 0.57
C ALA A 228 -7.73 -4.20 0.08
N LEU A 229 -8.75 -4.91 0.56
CA LEU A 229 -9.02 -6.29 0.15
C LEU A 229 -9.37 -6.37 -1.33
N TYR A 230 -10.21 -5.46 -1.82
CA TYR A 230 -10.54 -5.41 -3.25
C TYR A 230 -9.31 -5.09 -4.10
N HIS A 231 -8.56 -4.04 -3.73
CA HIS A 231 -7.36 -3.59 -4.44
C HIS A 231 -6.31 -4.69 -4.51
N ALA A 232 -6.04 -5.34 -3.38
CA ALA A 232 -5.07 -6.43 -3.29
C ALA A 232 -5.53 -7.66 -4.08
N GLY A 233 -6.79 -8.09 -3.92
CA GLY A 233 -7.35 -9.25 -4.61
C GLY A 233 -7.31 -9.11 -6.12
N TYR A 234 -7.80 -7.98 -6.65
CA TYR A 234 -7.74 -7.73 -8.09
C TYR A 234 -6.30 -7.52 -8.57
N GLY A 235 -5.44 -6.89 -7.78
CA GLY A 235 -4.01 -6.73 -8.08
C GLY A 235 -3.31 -8.07 -8.23
N LEU A 236 -3.50 -8.98 -7.29
CA LEU A 236 -2.94 -10.34 -7.34
C LEU A 236 -3.49 -11.13 -8.54
N PHE A 237 -4.81 -11.04 -8.80
CA PHE A 237 -5.41 -11.64 -9.98
C PHE A 237 -4.78 -11.13 -11.27
N SER A 238 -4.57 -9.81 -11.40
CA SER A 238 -3.93 -9.19 -12.55
C SER A 238 -2.49 -9.70 -12.74
N ILE A 239 -1.72 -9.78 -11.66
CA ILE A 239 -0.36 -10.35 -11.69
C ILE A 239 -0.41 -11.82 -12.15
N ALA A 240 -1.29 -12.63 -11.55
CA ALA A 240 -1.43 -14.04 -11.93
C ALA A 240 -1.80 -14.19 -13.42
N ALA A 241 -2.70 -13.36 -13.93
CA ALA A 241 -3.10 -13.38 -15.33
C ALA A 241 -1.95 -13.03 -16.30
N ASP A 242 -1.04 -12.13 -15.88
CA ASP A 242 0.13 -11.74 -16.69
C ASP A 242 1.20 -12.84 -16.78
N TYR A 243 1.31 -13.72 -15.77
CA TYR A 243 2.38 -14.72 -15.69
C TYR A 243 1.91 -16.17 -15.95
N THR A 244 0.60 -16.40 -16.07
CA THR A 244 0.04 -17.74 -16.34
C THR A 244 -0.58 -17.83 -17.72
N SER A 245 -0.02 -18.69 -18.57
CA SER A 245 -0.56 -19.00 -19.90
C SER A 245 -1.68 -20.06 -19.84
N SER A 246 -1.57 -21.03 -18.90
CA SER A 246 -2.55 -22.10 -18.74
C SER A 246 -3.84 -21.59 -18.08
N GLY A 247 -4.99 -21.84 -18.71
CA GLY A 247 -6.30 -21.52 -18.18
C GLY A 247 -6.61 -22.22 -16.86
N ILE A 248 -6.20 -23.49 -16.73
CA ILE A 248 -6.42 -24.30 -15.51
C ILE A 248 -5.60 -23.73 -14.35
N THR A 249 -4.32 -23.44 -14.58
CA THR A 249 -3.42 -22.86 -13.56
C THR A 249 -3.95 -21.49 -13.13
N ARG A 250 -4.38 -20.65 -14.06
CA ARG A 250 -4.99 -19.36 -13.77
C ARG A 250 -6.25 -19.47 -12.92
N ALA A 251 -7.13 -20.42 -13.26
CA ALA A 251 -8.35 -20.70 -12.48
C ALA A 251 -7.99 -21.12 -11.05
N GLY A 252 -7.05 -22.06 -10.88
CA GLY A 252 -6.61 -22.50 -9.56
C GLY A 252 -6.04 -21.38 -8.70
N ILE A 253 -5.17 -20.55 -9.28
CA ILE A 253 -4.62 -19.36 -8.58
C ILE A 253 -5.73 -18.37 -8.22
N THR A 254 -6.70 -18.15 -9.12
CA THR A 254 -7.83 -17.25 -8.86
C THR A 254 -8.68 -17.73 -7.70
N VAL A 255 -8.99 -19.04 -7.63
CA VAL A 255 -9.72 -19.63 -6.51
C VAL A 255 -8.96 -19.46 -5.21
N LEU A 256 -7.64 -19.68 -5.20
CA LEU A 256 -6.79 -19.46 -4.03
C LEU A 256 -6.83 -17.99 -3.57
N ILE A 257 -6.70 -17.04 -4.49
CA ILE A 257 -6.78 -15.61 -4.18
C ILE A 257 -8.13 -15.26 -3.56
N ILE A 258 -9.24 -15.74 -4.15
CA ILE A 258 -10.60 -15.51 -3.64
C ILE A 258 -10.74 -16.08 -2.22
N ALA A 259 -10.26 -17.31 -1.98
CA ALA A 259 -10.31 -17.93 -0.66
C ALA A 259 -9.51 -17.13 0.38
N LEU A 260 -8.31 -16.68 0.06
CA LEU A 260 -7.48 -15.86 0.95
C LEU A 260 -8.17 -14.51 1.25
N ILE A 261 -8.70 -13.83 0.25
CA ILE A 261 -9.42 -12.56 0.43
C ILE A 261 -10.68 -12.77 1.28
N ALA A 262 -11.41 -13.86 1.08
CA ALA A 262 -12.59 -14.19 1.88
C ALA A 262 -12.23 -14.42 3.36
N VAL A 263 -11.16 -15.16 3.64
CA VAL A 263 -10.67 -15.35 5.02
C VAL A 263 -10.30 -14.00 5.65
N LEU A 264 -9.51 -13.17 4.94
CA LEU A 264 -9.12 -11.84 5.43
C LEU A 264 -10.34 -10.92 5.63
N ALA A 265 -11.34 -11.00 4.76
CA ALA A 265 -12.59 -10.26 4.91
C ALA A 265 -13.32 -10.67 6.18
N VAL A 266 -13.48 -11.99 6.44
CA VAL A 266 -14.10 -12.49 7.67
C VAL A 266 -13.37 -12.00 8.90
N LEU A 267 -12.02 -12.07 8.92
CA LEU A 267 -11.21 -11.59 10.04
C LEU A 267 -11.37 -10.08 10.26
N ALA A 268 -11.33 -9.29 9.18
CA ALA A 268 -11.51 -7.84 9.24
C ALA A 268 -12.92 -7.45 9.74
N PHE A 269 -13.96 -8.09 9.20
CA PHE A 269 -15.35 -7.84 9.63
C PHE A 269 -15.58 -8.24 11.09
N ARG A 270 -15.07 -9.40 11.51
CA ARG A 270 -15.15 -9.81 12.91
C ARG A 270 -14.47 -8.80 13.82
N LEU A 271 -13.26 -8.30 13.47
CA LEU A 271 -12.56 -7.31 14.25
C LEU A 271 -13.34 -5.99 14.34
N ILE A 272 -13.91 -5.50 13.23
CA ILE A 272 -14.54 -4.18 13.16
C ILE A 272 -15.96 -4.19 13.76
N LEU A 273 -16.70 -5.28 13.60
CA LEU A 273 -18.12 -5.34 13.97
C LEU A 273 -18.37 -5.97 15.34
N SER A 274 -17.39 -6.68 15.93
CA SER A 274 -17.52 -7.34 17.23
C SER A 274 -17.11 -6.45 18.41
N VAL A 275 -16.72 -5.22 18.16
CA VAL A 275 -16.44 -4.16 19.11
C VAL A 275 -17.55 -3.12 19.04
#